data_516b2895eb2582dd6ba5ba6d72043e03
#
_entry.id   516b2895eb2582dd6ba5ba6d72043e03
#
_cell.length_a   1.000
_cell.length_b   1.000
_cell.length_c   1.000
_cell.angle_alpha   90.00
_cell.angle_beta   90.00
_cell.angle_gamma   90.00
#
_symmetry.space_group_name_H-M   'P 1'
#
loop_
_entity.id
_entity.type
_entity.pdbx_description
1 polymer ?
#
loop_
_entity_poly.entity_id
_entity_poly.type
_entity_poly.pdbx_seq_one_letter_code
_entity_poly.pdbx_strand_id
1 'polypeptide(L)'
;MTIVTVTNLSPVVNVTDSPTDFRIDIGLNPPIFNLTGHSIFAVSGGLNAYQFVIIEPADGTAHCADGENPTHAGLVVGITAEARAAGQPVTIQIAGEITNPAWDLIAGEIYYLALAGTISRTPPSRGFWQKVGTSKDRTTLIIRMGEPVLVI
;
A
#
# COMPACT_ATOMS: atom_id res chain seq x y z
N MET A 1 20.73 8.02 20.04
CA MET A 1 19.29 7.59 20.15
C MET A 1 18.69 8.33 21.34
N THR A 2 17.71 9.14 21.11
CA THR A 2 16.98 9.84 22.19
C THR A 2 15.66 9.08 22.39
N ILE A 3 15.46 8.57 23.60
CA ILE A 3 14.20 7.94 24.00
C ILE A 3 13.43 8.95 24.85
N VAL A 4 12.29 9.39 24.37
CA VAL A 4 11.37 10.22 25.16
C VAL A 4 10.24 9.31 25.63
N THR A 5 10.21 9.04 26.92
CA THR A 5 9.15 8.27 27.55
C THR A 5 8.16 9.24 28.22
N VAL A 6 6.92 9.27 27.75
CA VAL A 6 5.84 10.04 28.38
C VAL A 6 5.08 9.10 29.29
N THR A 7 5.34 9.19 30.59
CA THR A 7 4.88 8.20 31.61
C THR A 7 3.57 8.58 32.31
N ASN A 8 2.67 9.30 31.70
CA ASN A 8 1.42 9.68 32.41
C ASN A 8 0.14 9.41 31.61
N LEU A 9 0.25 8.59 30.59
CA LEU A 9 -0.90 8.16 29.80
C LEU A 9 -0.88 6.63 29.74
N SER A 10 -1.99 6.03 30.08
CA SER A 10 -2.26 4.65 29.69
C SER A 10 -3.12 4.73 28.42
N PRO A 11 -2.56 4.34 27.28
CA PRO A 11 -1.31 3.60 27.02
C PRO A 11 -0.01 4.44 27.04
N VAL A 12 1.12 3.78 27.29
CA VAL A 12 2.46 4.39 27.27
C VAL A 12 2.86 4.65 25.81
N VAL A 13 3.22 5.89 25.48
CA VAL A 13 3.76 6.25 24.18
C VAL A 13 5.28 6.26 24.25
N ASN A 14 5.92 5.34 23.57
CA ASN A 14 7.38 5.35 23.38
C ASN A 14 7.68 5.94 22.01
N VAL A 15 8.39 7.06 21.99
CA VAL A 15 8.89 7.66 20.75
C VAL A 15 10.38 7.36 20.65
N THR A 16 10.77 6.60 19.66
CA THR A 16 12.16 6.32 19.34
C THR A 16 12.52 7.07 18.06
N ASP A 17 13.41 8.05 18.17
CA ASP A 17 13.94 8.80 17.04
C ASP A 17 15.31 8.23 16.68
N SER A 18 15.41 7.74 15.46
CA SER A 18 16.67 7.32 14.84
C SER A 18 16.80 8.06 13.51
N PRO A 19 18.01 8.43 13.05
CA PRO A 19 18.19 9.16 11.79
C PRO A 19 17.58 8.47 10.56
N THR A 20 17.21 7.21 10.68
CA THR A 20 16.66 6.40 9.59
C THR A 20 15.30 5.77 9.91
N ASP A 21 14.80 5.89 11.15
CA ASP A 21 13.57 5.20 11.56
C ASP A 21 12.87 6.00 12.68
N PHE A 22 11.70 6.54 12.38
CA PHE A 22 10.82 7.18 13.34
C PHE A 22 9.71 6.19 13.72
N ARG A 23 9.74 5.70 14.95
CA ARG A 23 8.75 4.76 15.45
C ARG A 23 7.97 5.35 16.63
N ILE A 24 6.65 5.37 16.49
CA ILE A 24 5.73 5.66 17.59
C ILE A 24 5.07 4.34 18.02
N ASP A 25 5.32 3.93 19.23
CA ASP A 25 4.64 2.78 19.84
C ASP A 25 3.70 3.30 20.94
N ILE A 26 2.41 3.18 20.73
CA ILE A 26 1.37 3.65 21.66
C ILE A 26 0.82 2.52 22.55
N GLY A 27 1.60 1.46 22.73
CA GLY A 27 1.25 0.38 23.66
C GLY A 27 0.03 -0.45 23.25
N LEU A 28 -0.45 -0.26 22.01
CA LEU A 28 -1.47 -1.13 21.42
C LEU A 28 -0.77 -2.26 20.68
N ASN A 29 -1.19 -3.47 20.88
CA ASN A 29 -0.66 -4.63 20.19
C ASN A 29 -1.66 -5.09 19.11
N PRO A 30 -1.30 -5.03 17.82
CA PRO A 30 0.03 -4.69 17.26
C PRO A 30 0.34 -3.18 17.25
N PRO A 31 1.63 -2.78 17.21
CA PRO A 31 2.04 -1.37 17.12
C PRO A 31 1.47 -0.70 15.85
N ILE A 32 0.90 0.48 16.00
CA ILE A 32 0.05 1.09 14.97
C ILE A 32 0.82 1.98 14.00
N PHE A 33 2.10 2.34 14.24
CA PHE A 33 2.83 3.23 13.34
C PHE A 33 4.28 2.81 13.16
N ASN A 34 4.58 2.36 11.96
CA ASN A 34 5.94 2.30 11.46
C ASN A 34 6.00 3.23 10.23
N LEU A 35 6.40 4.48 10.44
CA LEU A 35 6.61 5.45 9.38
C LEU A 35 8.04 5.32 8.84
N THR A 36 8.34 4.23 8.16
CA THR A 36 9.33 4.32 7.10
C THR A 36 8.65 5.08 5.97
N GLY A 37 9.24 6.15 5.44
CA GLY A 37 8.60 7.09 4.50
C GLY A 37 7.98 6.48 3.22
N HIS A 38 7.73 5.17 3.20
CA HIS A 38 7.24 4.38 2.08
C HIS A 38 6.02 3.52 2.41
N SER A 39 5.50 3.59 3.63
CA SER A 39 4.36 2.76 4.05
C SER A 39 3.35 3.54 4.88
N ILE A 40 2.09 3.15 4.76
CA ILE A 40 0.99 3.61 5.62
C ILE A 40 0.30 2.41 6.26
N PHE A 41 -0.41 2.65 7.37
CA PHE A 41 -1.23 1.65 8.02
C PHE A 41 -2.70 1.91 7.77
N ALA A 42 -3.47 0.85 7.63
CA ALA A 42 -4.91 0.88 7.53
C ALA A 42 -5.51 -0.34 8.21
N VAL A 43 -6.83 -0.35 8.35
CA VAL A 43 -7.60 -1.54 8.70
C VAL A 43 -8.01 -2.24 7.41
N SER A 44 -7.78 -3.54 7.33
CA SER A 44 -8.14 -4.33 6.17
C SER A 44 -9.65 -4.54 6.06
N GLY A 45 -10.20 -4.38 4.86
CA GLY A 45 -11.54 -4.83 4.48
C GLY A 45 -11.59 -6.28 3.99
N GLY A 46 -10.48 -7.02 4.11
CA GLY A 46 -10.25 -8.35 3.55
C GLY A 46 -9.38 -8.25 2.29
N LEU A 47 -8.09 -8.55 2.42
CA LEU A 47 -7.09 -8.39 1.36
C LEU A 47 -6.26 -9.65 1.18
N ASN A 48 -5.92 -9.94 -0.07
CA ASN A 48 -4.88 -10.90 -0.41
C ASN A 48 -3.52 -10.21 -0.50
N ALA A 49 -2.44 -11.00 -0.47
CA ALA A 49 -1.10 -10.48 -0.68
C ALA A 49 -0.92 -9.91 -2.09
N TYR A 50 -0.08 -8.90 -2.21
CA TYR A 50 0.31 -8.26 -3.48
C TYR A 50 -0.86 -7.67 -4.25
N GLN A 51 -1.85 -7.12 -3.55
CA GLN A 51 -2.94 -6.35 -4.15
C GLN A 51 -2.71 -4.84 -3.98
N PHE A 52 -2.92 -4.09 -5.04
CA PHE A 52 -3.11 -2.64 -4.93
C PHE A 52 -4.44 -2.35 -4.25
N VAL A 53 -4.45 -1.33 -3.42
CA VAL A 53 -5.56 -1.02 -2.52
C VAL A 53 -5.99 0.43 -2.62
N ILE A 54 -7.27 0.65 -2.35
CA ILE A 54 -7.86 1.96 -2.05
C ILE A 54 -8.12 2.06 -0.56
N ILE A 55 -8.25 3.27 -0.04
CA ILE A 55 -8.91 3.51 1.24
C ILE A 55 -10.35 3.92 0.94
N GLU A 56 -11.30 3.13 1.40
CA GLU A 56 -12.73 3.39 1.18
C GLU A 56 -13.15 4.64 1.98
N PRO A 57 -13.65 5.69 1.31
CA PRO A 57 -14.01 6.91 2.01
C PRO A 57 -15.15 6.77 3.02
N ALA A 58 -16.00 5.74 2.85
CA ALA A 58 -17.15 5.53 3.71
C ALA A 58 -16.78 5.04 5.11
N ASP A 59 -15.73 4.23 5.26
CA ASP A 59 -15.36 3.60 6.53
C ASP A 59 -13.87 3.67 6.87
N GLY A 60 -13.03 4.20 5.96
CA GLY A 60 -11.58 4.31 6.15
C GLY A 60 -10.82 2.99 6.08
N THR A 61 -11.45 1.91 5.63
CA THR A 61 -10.79 0.61 5.50
C THR A 61 -10.12 0.43 4.15
N ALA A 62 -9.08 -0.42 4.11
CA ALA A 62 -8.37 -0.75 2.89
C ALA A 62 -9.06 -1.88 2.14
N HIS A 63 -9.49 -1.61 0.93
CA HIS A 63 -10.07 -2.56 0.00
C HIS A 63 -9.21 -2.74 -1.24
N CYS A 64 -9.40 -3.85 -1.91
CA CYS A 64 -8.76 -4.13 -3.19
C CYS A 64 -9.15 -3.06 -4.23
N ALA A 65 -8.16 -2.46 -4.86
CA ALA A 65 -8.37 -1.54 -5.97
C ALA A 65 -8.84 -2.30 -7.23
N ASP A 66 -9.58 -1.64 -8.09
CA ASP A 66 -10.03 -2.20 -9.35
C ASP A 66 -9.92 -1.15 -10.47
N GLY A 67 -9.03 -1.40 -11.42
CA GLY A 67 -8.79 -0.52 -12.57
C GLY A 67 -9.99 -0.41 -13.52
N GLU A 68 -10.92 -1.35 -13.48
CA GLU A 68 -12.15 -1.31 -14.26
C GLU A 68 -13.30 -0.55 -13.58
N ASN A 69 -13.13 -0.20 -12.31
CA ASN A 69 -14.11 0.59 -11.57
C ASN A 69 -13.73 2.08 -11.57
N PRO A 70 -14.44 2.94 -12.30
CA PRO A 70 -14.06 4.35 -12.40
C PRO A 70 -14.16 5.12 -11.08
N THR A 71 -14.92 4.61 -10.09
CA THR A 71 -15.02 5.25 -8.76
C THR A 71 -13.75 5.09 -7.92
N HIS A 72 -12.87 4.16 -8.28
CA HIS A 72 -11.57 3.97 -7.62
C HIS A 72 -10.48 4.91 -8.16
N ALA A 73 -10.76 5.66 -9.23
CA ALA A 73 -9.81 6.61 -9.81
C ALA A 73 -9.46 7.71 -8.77
N GLY A 74 -8.16 7.85 -8.49
CA GLY A 74 -7.66 8.79 -7.49
C GLY A 74 -7.71 8.31 -6.03
N LEU A 75 -8.25 7.12 -5.77
CA LEU A 75 -8.31 6.53 -4.42
C LEU A 75 -7.21 5.49 -4.16
N VAL A 76 -6.48 5.07 -5.18
CA VAL A 76 -5.43 4.05 -5.07
C VAL A 76 -4.26 4.61 -4.29
N VAL A 77 -3.89 3.95 -3.19
CA VAL A 77 -2.86 4.46 -2.27
C VAL A 77 -1.56 3.66 -2.29
N GLY A 78 -1.60 2.38 -2.62
CA GLY A 78 -0.41 1.55 -2.64
C GLY A 78 -0.71 0.07 -2.76
N ILE A 79 0.23 -0.78 -2.37
CA ILE A 79 0.16 -2.23 -2.47
C ILE A 79 0.41 -2.89 -1.11
N THR A 80 -0.30 -3.97 -0.79
CA THR A 80 -0.01 -4.80 0.38
C THR A 80 0.87 -5.99 -0.01
N ALA A 81 1.86 -6.30 0.83
CA ALA A 81 2.71 -7.48 0.64
C ALA A 81 2.12 -8.74 1.29
N GLU A 82 1.08 -8.60 2.11
CA GLU A 82 0.52 -9.68 2.90
C GLU A 82 -1.00 -9.74 2.81
N ALA A 83 -1.53 -10.97 2.99
CA ALA A 83 -2.96 -11.16 3.14
C ALA A 83 -3.41 -10.79 4.55
N ARG A 84 -4.55 -10.10 4.66
CA ARG A 84 -5.16 -9.73 5.95
C ARG A 84 -6.67 -9.92 5.90
N ALA A 85 -7.21 -10.58 6.92
CA ALA A 85 -8.66 -10.68 7.09
C ALA A 85 -9.27 -9.29 7.39
N ALA A 86 -10.56 -9.16 7.16
CA ALA A 86 -11.30 -7.94 7.51
C ALA A 86 -11.14 -7.61 9.00
N GLY A 87 -10.96 -6.33 9.32
CA GLY A 87 -10.76 -5.83 10.68
C GLY A 87 -9.33 -5.95 11.21
N GLN A 88 -8.41 -6.58 10.46
CA GLN A 88 -7.02 -6.70 10.87
C GLN A 88 -6.18 -5.52 10.35
N PRO A 89 -5.14 -5.10 11.08
CA PRO A 89 -4.23 -4.08 10.59
C PRO A 89 -3.43 -4.59 9.40
N VAL A 90 -3.25 -3.73 8.39
CA VAL A 90 -2.48 -4.00 7.18
C VAL A 90 -1.50 -2.88 6.92
N THR A 91 -0.29 -3.26 6.49
CA THR A 91 0.73 -2.32 6.00
C THR A 91 0.59 -2.17 4.49
N ILE A 92 0.49 -0.94 4.02
CA ILE A 92 0.39 -0.60 2.59
C ILE A 92 1.66 0.12 2.19
N GLN A 93 2.41 -0.45 1.27
CA GLN A 93 3.59 0.17 0.70
C GLN A 93 3.20 1.14 -0.41
N ILE A 94 3.60 2.40 -0.29
CA ILE A 94 3.21 3.48 -1.21
C ILE A 94 4.31 3.86 -2.19
N ALA A 95 5.55 3.45 -1.94
CA ALA A 95 6.72 3.71 -2.80
C ALA A 95 7.82 2.68 -2.55
N GLY A 96 8.88 2.72 -3.37
CA GLY A 96 10.02 1.83 -3.25
C GLY A 96 9.84 0.52 -4.00
N GLU A 97 10.61 -0.48 -3.64
CA GLU A 97 10.62 -1.78 -4.32
C GLU A 97 9.77 -2.80 -3.56
N ILE A 98 8.99 -3.57 -4.29
CA ILE A 98 8.27 -4.72 -3.75
C ILE A 98 8.56 -5.95 -4.62
N THR A 99 8.84 -7.07 -3.97
CA THR A 99 9.19 -8.33 -4.63
C THR A 99 8.14 -9.40 -4.37
N ASN A 100 7.65 -10.00 -5.43
CA ASN A 100 6.79 -11.17 -5.38
C ASN A 100 7.39 -12.28 -6.26
N PRO A 101 7.85 -13.40 -5.67
CA PRO A 101 8.45 -14.50 -6.45
C PRO A 101 7.53 -15.13 -7.50
N ALA A 102 6.21 -14.96 -7.34
CA ALA A 102 5.22 -15.49 -8.28
C ALA A 102 4.98 -14.59 -9.50
N TRP A 103 5.52 -13.38 -9.52
CA TRP A 103 5.44 -12.53 -10.69
C TRP A 103 6.37 -13.01 -11.81
N ASP A 104 5.96 -12.76 -13.04
CA ASP A 104 6.76 -12.96 -14.26
C ASP A 104 6.79 -11.65 -15.04
N LEU A 105 7.41 -10.63 -14.46
CA LEU A 105 7.49 -9.30 -15.03
C LEU A 105 8.56 -9.23 -16.11
N ILE A 106 8.42 -8.28 -17.03
CA ILE A 106 9.46 -7.96 -18.02
C ILE A 106 10.20 -6.72 -17.51
N ALA A 107 11.51 -6.86 -17.30
CA ALA A 107 12.35 -5.79 -16.79
C ALA A 107 12.25 -4.52 -17.64
N GLY A 108 12.10 -3.37 -17.00
CA GLY A 108 11.98 -2.06 -17.63
C GLY A 108 10.58 -1.69 -18.12
N GLU A 109 9.62 -2.63 -18.11
CA GLU A 109 8.25 -2.38 -18.55
C GLU A 109 7.41 -1.64 -17.51
N ILE A 110 6.48 -0.83 -18.02
CA ILE A 110 5.47 -0.12 -17.21
C ILE A 110 4.31 -1.07 -16.91
N TYR A 111 3.83 -1.02 -15.68
CA TYR A 111 2.66 -1.78 -15.24
C TYR A 111 1.55 -0.83 -14.78
N TYR A 112 0.34 -1.21 -15.13
CA TYR A 112 -0.91 -0.50 -14.81
C TYR A 112 -1.73 -1.32 -13.81
N LEU A 113 -2.56 -0.63 -13.03
CA LEU A 113 -3.59 -1.27 -12.23
C LEU A 113 -4.55 -2.03 -13.15
N ALA A 114 -4.84 -3.26 -12.78
CA ALA A 114 -5.79 -4.12 -13.47
C ALA A 114 -6.94 -4.51 -12.51
N LEU A 115 -7.72 -5.51 -12.89
CA LEU A 115 -8.83 -6.04 -12.10
C LEU A 115 -8.32 -6.58 -10.75
N ALA A 116 -9.12 -6.38 -9.70
CA ALA A 116 -8.90 -6.96 -8.37
C ALA A 116 -7.52 -6.67 -7.76
N GLY A 117 -6.98 -5.46 -7.96
CA GLY A 117 -5.70 -5.02 -7.39
C GLY A 117 -4.48 -5.64 -8.05
N THR A 118 -4.64 -6.39 -9.12
CA THR A 118 -3.53 -6.97 -9.88
C THR A 118 -2.86 -5.95 -10.81
N ILE A 119 -1.79 -6.34 -11.46
CA ILE A 119 -1.06 -5.49 -12.39
C ILE A 119 -1.01 -6.10 -13.79
N SER A 120 -1.00 -5.24 -14.81
CA SER A 120 -0.91 -5.63 -16.21
C SER A 120 -0.05 -4.64 -17.00
N ARG A 121 0.63 -5.11 -18.05
CA ARG A 121 1.28 -4.22 -19.03
C ARG A 121 0.27 -3.55 -19.94
N THR A 122 -0.88 -4.16 -20.13
CA THR A 122 -1.98 -3.61 -20.91
C THR A 122 -2.94 -2.90 -19.96
N PRO A 123 -3.16 -1.59 -20.11
CA PRO A 123 -4.15 -0.91 -19.31
C PRO A 123 -5.57 -1.45 -19.58
N PRO A 124 -6.49 -1.36 -18.61
CA PRO A 124 -7.86 -1.82 -18.79
C PRO A 124 -8.57 -1.08 -19.92
N SER A 125 -9.52 -1.74 -20.59
CA SER A 125 -10.29 -1.16 -21.68
C SER A 125 -11.47 -0.30 -21.21
N ARG A 126 -11.74 -0.26 -19.91
CA ARG A 126 -12.79 0.53 -19.23
C ARG A 126 -12.32 0.95 -17.86
N GLY A 127 -13.05 1.81 -17.21
CA GLY A 127 -12.70 2.32 -15.89
C GLY A 127 -11.65 3.42 -15.98
N PHE A 128 -10.42 3.16 -15.57
CA PHE A 128 -9.35 4.13 -15.64
C PHE A 128 -7.98 3.47 -15.83
N TRP A 129 -7.08 4.21 -16.45
CA TRP A 129 -5.67 3.83 -16.53
C TRP A 129 -4.91 4.50 -15.41
N GLN A 130 -4.20 3.73 -14.64
CA GLN A 130 -3.26 4.26 -13.67
C GLN A 130 -1.99 3.44 -13.69
N LYS A 131 -0.89 4.10 -14.02
CA LYS A 131 0.44 3.52 -13.85
C LYS A 131 0.66 3.25 -12.36
N VAL A 132 1.13 2.07 -12.00
CA VAL A 132 1.43 1.70 -10.61
C VAL A 132 2.92 1.48 -10.38
N GLY A 133 3.69 1.24 -11.43
CA GLY A 133 5.12 1.07 -11.30
C GLY A 133 5.83 0.70 -12.59
N THR A 134 7.12 0.43 -12.43
CA THR A 134 8.00 -0.08 -13.48
C THR A 134 8.73 -1.30 -12.93
N SER A 135 8.80 -2.38 -13.69
CA SER A 135 9.53 -3.57 -13.24
C SER A 135 11.04 -3.33 -13.25
N LYS A 136 11.69 -3.71 -12.18
CA LYS A 136 13.16 -3.77 -12.07
C LYS A 136 13.71 -5.05 -12.69
N ASP A 137 13.05 -6.16 -12.40
CA ASP A 137 13.36 -7.51 -12.85
C ASP A 137 12.08 -8.35 -12.90
N ARG A 138 12.21 -9.67 -13.09
CA ARG A 138 11.06 -10.58 -13.22
C ARG A 138 10.14 -10.64 -12.01
N THR A 139 10.62 -10.28 -10.84
CA THR A 139 9.90 -10.45 -9.58
C THR A 139 9.71 -9.16 -8.80
N THR A 140 10.39 -8.08 -9.20
CA THR A 140 10.45 -6.83 -8.43
C THR A 140 9.83 -5.67 -9.22
N LEU A 141 8.87 -5.00 -8.60
CA LEU A 141 8.24 -3.77 -9.09
C LEU A 141 8.74 -2.58 -8.28
N ILE A 142 9.15 -1.52 -8.97
CA ILE A 142 9.39 -0.21 -8.38
C ILE A 142 8.08 0.56 -8.40
N ILE A 143 7.51 0.79 -7.23
CA ILE A 143 6.23 1.48 -7.08
C ILE A 143 6.40 2.96 -7.43
N ARG A 144 5.65 3.40 -8.42
CA ARG A 144 5.54 4.80 -8.86
C ARG A 144 4.13 5.05 -9.37
N MET A 145 3.27 5.53 -8.49
CA MET A 145 1.90 5.83 -8.86
C MET A 145 1.84 7.02 -9.82
N GLY A 146 1.17 6.83 -10.95
CA GLY A 146 0.84 7.90 -11.88
C GLY A 146 -0.56 8.46 -11.61
N GLU A 147 -0.88 9.58 -12.26
CA GLU A 147 -2.24 10.12 -12.23
C GLU A 147 -3.22 9.19 -12.96
N PRO A 148 -4.43 9.01 -12.43
CA PRO A 148 -5.46 8.22 -13.10
C PRO A 148 -6.02 8.96 -14.32
N VAL A 149 -6.27 8.21 -15.40
CA VAL A 149 -6.89 8.70 -16.62
C VAL A 149 -8.15 7.89 -16.87
N LEU A 150 -9.31 8.53 -16.83
CA LEU A 150 -10.59 7.86 -17.08
C LEU A 150 -10.66 7.38 -18.56
N VAL A 151 -11.17 6.18 -18.74
CA VAL A 151 -11.48 5.63 -20.06
C VAL A 151 -12.92 6.02 -20.39
N ILE A 152 -13.07 6.75 -21.48
CA ILE A 152 -14.37 7.23 -21.95
C ILE A 152 -14.92 6.27 -23.01
#